data_3ef23438030d730f9292394794e7d8f1
#
_entry.id   3ef23438030d730f9292394794e7d8f1
#
_cell.length_a   1.000
_cell.length_b   1.000
_cell.length_c   1.000
_cell.angle_alpha   90.00
_cell.angle_beta   90.00
_cell.angle_gamma   90.00
#
_symmetry.space_group_name_H-M   'P 1'
#
loop_
_entity.id
_entity.type
_entity.pdbx_description
1 polymer ?
#
loop_
_entity_poly.entity_id
_entity_poly.type
_entity_poly.pdbx_seq_one_letter_code
_entity_poly.pdbx_strand_id
1 'polypeptide(L)'
;MPGNKRIAVFLDGTWNTVNDNTNVWRMKSLCAVGPDQICYYSAGVGTQYGEKLKGGMFGYGLDDEVIQAYEWLIENYDPGDRIYVFGFSRGAFTARSLSGFISKCGLLKPGVPISLNQLYGRYRKGAAANTIRALKNHPPDKLSIEDQWLQKYSMDIPIFFQGVYDTVGALGVPFGNIPIISRSKYSFLETDLRINNDRAYHAMAIDEHREAFAPTLWTKTVERDAETYAARPLDQVEQRWFVGAHADVGGGYQNGLLAQIPLRWLMQKAQSHGLIFKASVDIDGNENQAPIHDSFATMAGGLYRALKLWRPFHRTIGTAAVVSGAKTTTTINETIDASVFDRWRQDSAYRPANLAAWAQAHDTDIESLRASVRADDLTAVPLPTAAAPTA
;
A
#
# COMPACT_ATOMS: atom_id res chain seq x y z
N MET A 1 -22.05 2.06 24.38
CA MET A 1 -21.03 3.13 24.37
C MET A 1 -20.61 3.31 22.92
N PRO A 2 -20.35 4.51 22.40
CA PRO A 2 -19.83 4.65 21.06
C PRO A 2 -18.55 3.81 20.94
N GLY A 3 -18.40 3.12 19.81
CA GLY A 3 -17.29 2.20 19.56
C GLY A 3 -15.95 2.90 19.70
N ASN A 4 -14.98 2.21 20.20
CA ASN A 4 -13.57 2.63 20.24
C ASN A 4 -12.69 1.43 19.91
N LYS A 5 -13.26 0.47 19.14
CA LYS A 5 -12.55 -0.72 18.68
C LYS A 5 -11.49 -0.35 17.65
N ARG A 6 -10.50 -1.17 17.55
CA ARG A 6 -9.56 -1.22 16.46
C ARG A 6 -10.01 -2.31 15.48
N ILE A 7 -10.21 -1.94 14.25
CA ILE A 7 -10.63 -2.84 13.18
C ILE A 7 -9.49 -2.95 12.18
N ALA A 8 -8.79 -4.09 12.17
CA ALA A 8 -7.65 -4.31 11.30
C ALA A 8 -8.02 -5.21 10.12
N VAL A 9 -7.89 -4.68 8.91
CA VAL A 9 -8.16 -5.36 7.65
C VAL A 9 -6.83 -5.70 6.98
N PHE A 10 -6.59 -6.98 6.71
CA PHE A 10 -5.37 -7.50 6.10
C PHE A 10 -5.70 -8.13 4.74
N LEU A 11 -5.13 -7.57 3.66
CA LEU A 11 -5.39 -7.97 2.27
C LEU A 11 -4.08 -8.44 1.64
N ASP A 12 -3.96 -9.74 1.42
CA ASP A 12 -2.72 -10.33 0.93
C ASP A 12 -2.62 -10.32 -0.60
N GLY A 13 -1.42 -10.55 -1.11
CA GLY A 13 -1.17 -10.60 -2.55
C GLY A 13 -1.85 -11.79 -3.23
N THR A 14 -2.22 -11.62 -4.50
CA THR A 14 -2.85 -12.70 -5.28
C THR A 14 -1.98 -13.95 -5.33
N TRP A 15 -2.60 -15.12 -5.14
CA TRP A 15 -1.98 -16.44 -4.97
C TRP A 15 -1.17 -16.63 -3.69
N ASN A 16 -1.07 -15.62 -2.84
CA ASN A 16 -0.47 -15.80 -1.55
C ASN A 16 -1.46 -16.51 -0.62
N THR A 17 -0.97 -17.52 0.04
CA THR A 17 -1.68 -18.29 1.07
C THR A 17 -0.98 -18.09 2.40
N VAL A 18 -1.58 -18.58 3.47
CA VAL A 18 -0.94 -18.61 4.81
C VAL A 18 0.41 -19.34 4.78
N ASN A 19 0.61 -20.27 3.83
CA ASN A 19 1.85 -21.04 3.68
C ASN A 19 3.00 -20.20 3.10
N ASP A 20 2.69 -19.10 2.41
CA ASP A 20 3.70 -18.23 1.81
C ASP A 20 4.33 -17.30 2.85
N ASN A 21 3.73 -17.20 4.05
CA ASN A 21 4.26 -16.44 5.19
C ASN A 21 4.62 -14.98 4.87
N THR A 22 3.74 -14.29 4.14
CA THR A 22 3.91 -12.88 3.80
C THR A 22 3.90 -11.99 5.04
N ASN A 23 4.40 -10.77 4.93
CA ASN A 23 4.36 -9.81 6.03
C ASN A 23 2.93 -9.41 6.42
N VAL A 24 1.98 -9.44 5.50
CA VAL A 24 0.56 -9.22 5.79
C VAL A 24 0.01 -10.35 6.68
N TRP A 25 0.28 -11.61 6.31
CA TRP A 25 -0.09 -12.77 7.14
C TRP A 25 0.61 -12.75 8.51
N ARG A 26 1.91 -12.44 8.55
CA ARG A 26 2.70 -12.35 9.79
C ARG A 26 2.13 -11.26 10.71
N MET A 27 1.85 -10.06 10.21
CA MET A 27 1.20 -9.00 10.98
C MET A 27 -0.16 -9.44 11.52
N LYS A 28 -0.99 -10.05 10.67
CA LYS A 28 -2.30 -10.58 11.09
C LYS A 28 -2.16 -11.64 12.20
N SER A 29 -1.22 -12.56 12.08
CA SER A 29 -0.99 -13.61 13.08
C SER A 29 -0.52 -13.06 14.42
N LEU A 30 0.28 -11.99 14.39
CA LEU A 30 0.77 -11.26 15.57
C LEU A 30 -0.28 -10.30 16.15
N CYS A 31 -1.26 -9.87 15.36
CA CYS A 31 -2.29 -8.95 15.82
C CYS A 31 -3.09 -9.54 16.99
N ALA A 32 -3.22 -8.79 18.08
CA ALA A 32 -4.07 -9.18 19.19
C ALA A 32 -5.55 -9.14 18.75
N VAL A 33 -6.35 -10.09 19.22
CA VAL A 33 -7.79 -10.16 18.95
C VAL A 33 -8.53 -10.24 20.27
N GLY A 34 -9.56 -9.43 20.42
CA GLY A 34 -10.38 -9.35 21.63
C GLY A 34 -11.55 -8.36 21.45
N PRO A 35 -12.27 -8.02 22.52
CA PRO A 35 -13.43 -7.14 22.44
C PRO A 35 -13.12 -5.76 21.85
N ASP A 36 -11.90 -5.24 22.09
CA ASP A 36 -11.48 -3.90 21.67
C ASP A 36 -10.64 -3.90 20.38
N GLN A 37 -10.38 -5.06 19.81
CA GLN A 37 -9.61 -5.19 18.57
C GLN A 37 -9.99 -6.46 17.80
N ILE A 38 -10.48 -6.27 16.57
CA ILE A 38 -10.88 -7.35 15.68
C ILE A 38 -10.10 -7.30 14.37
N CYS A 39 -9.99 -8.45 13.70
CA CYS A 39 -9.21 -8.59 12.47
C CYS A 39 -10.00 -9.29 11.37
N TYR A 40 -9.88 -8.77 10.17
CA TYR A 40 -10.25 -9.42 8.91
C TYR A 40 -9.00 -9.81 8.14
N TYR A 41 -9.01 -10.95 7.45
CA TYR A 41 -7.93 -11.36 6.56
C TYR A 41 -8.49 -11.96 5.27
N SER A 42 -7.97 -11.51 4.13
CA SER A 42 -8.17 -12.11 2.81
C SER A 42 -6.84 -12.59 2.25
N ALA A 43 -6.82 -13.85 1.82
CA ALA A 43 -5.63 -14.52 1.26
C ALA A 43 -5.37 -14.16 -0.22
N GLY A 44 -6.01 -13.14 -0.75
CA GLY A 44 -5.89 -12.76 -2.16
C GLY A 44 -6.60 -13.72 -3.14
N VAL A 45 -6.95 -13.21 -4.31
CA VAL A 45 -7.65 -13.98 -5.35
C VAL A 45 -6.77 -15.07 -5.98
N GLY A 46 -7.41 -16.18 -6.39
CA GLY A 46 -6.74 -17.26 -7.15
C GLY A 46 -6.19 -18.39 -6.27
N THR A 47 -6.52 -18.44 -4.98
CA THR A 47 -6.10 -19.52 -4.06
C THR A 47 -6.98 -20.76 -4.15
N GLN A 48 -8.16 -20.71 -4.78
CA GLN A 48 -9.03 -21.87 -4.92
C GLN A 48 -8.60 -22.76 -6.09
N TYR A 49 -8.56 -24.08 -5.82
CA TYR A 49 -8.27 -25.11 -6.82
C TYR A 49 -9.33 -25.06 -7.93
N GLY A 50 -8.92 -24.74 -9.16
CA GLY A 50 -9.81 -24.67 -10.34
C GLY A 50 -9.84 -23.33 -11.07
N GLU A 51 -9.46 -22.21 -10.45
CA GLU A 51 -9.43 -20.91 -11.10
C GLU A 51 -8.15 -20.66 -11.93
N LYS A 52 -7.12 -21.46 -11.71
CA LYS A 52 -5.82 -21.37 -12.42
C LYS A 52 -5.89 -21.58 -13.94
N LEU A 53 -7.01 -22.10 -14.47
CA LEU A 53 -7.12 -22.59 -15.86
C LEU A 53 -7.96 -21.71 -16.79
N LYS A 54 -8.63 -20.68 -16.29
CA LYS A 54 -9.36 -19.75 -17.17
C LYS A 54 -8.47 -18.56 -17.49
N GLY A 55 -7.58 -18.76 -18.46
CA GLY A 55 -6.72 -17.70 -19.00
C GLY A 55 -7.53 -16.47 -19.40
N GLY A 56 -7.42 -15.39 -18.69
CA GLY A 56 -8.13 -14.13 -18.92
C GLY A 56 -8.65 -13.42 -17.67
N MET A 57 -8.54 -14.02 -16.49
CA MET A 57 -9.19 -13.51 -15.26
C MET A 57 -8.30 -12.65 -14.34
N PHE A 58 -7.26 -12.03 -14.86
CA PHE A 58 -6.34 -11.20 -14.06
C PHE A 58 -6.95 -9.92 -13.46
N GLY A 59 -8.20 -9.64 -13.68
CA GLY A 59 -8.88 -8.50 -13.07
C GLY A 59 -10.23 -8.82 -12.44
N TYR A 60 -10.67 -10.06 -12.46
CA TYR A 60 -11.99 -10.49 -11.97
C TYR A 60 -11.90 -10.81 -10.49
N GLY A 61 -11.25 -10.52 -9.64
CA GLY A 61 -11.27 -10.85 -8.22
C GLY A 61 -10.95 -9.64 -7.33
N LEU A 62 -10.33 -8.59 -7.88
CA LEU A 62 -10.01 -7.39 -7.08
C LEU A 62 -11.28 -6.65 -6.66
N ASP A 63 -12.25 -6.56 -7.54
CA ASP A 63 -13.54 -5.92 -7.24
C ASP A 63 -14.27 -6.68 -6.13
N ASP A 64 -14.26 -8.02 -6.18
CA ASP A 64 -14.91 -8.88 -5.20
C ASP A 64 -14.22 -8.78 -3.83
N GLU A 65 -12.89 -8.73 -3.79
CA GLU A 65 -12.15 -8.55 -2.54
C GLU A 65 -12.45 -7.21 -1.88
N VAL A 66 -12.50 -6.11 -2.66
CA VAL A 66 -12.89 -4.80 -2.14
C VAL A 66 -14.29 -4.83 -1.57
N ILE A 67 -15.24 -5.45 -2.29
CA ILE A 67 -16.64 -5.56 -1.88
C ILE A 67 -16.77 -6.41 -0.60
N GLN A 68 -16.10 -7.56 -0.53
CA GLN A 68 -16.15 -8.44 0.65
C GLN A 68 -15.55 -7.77 1.91
N ALA A 69 -14.41 -7.08 1.77
CA ALA A 69 -13.84 -6.34 2.88
C ALA A 69 -14.73 -5.17 3.32
N TYR A 70 -15.37 -4.49 2.37
CA TYR A 70 -16.32 -3.43 2.65
C TYR A 70 -17.59 -3.95 3.32
N GLU A 71 -18.15 -5.08 2.87
CA GLU A 71 -19.29 -5.78 3.48
C GLU A 71 -18.98 -6.14 4.94
N TRP A 72 -17.82 -6.76 5.18
CA TRP A 72 -17.40 -7.10 6.52
C TRP A 72 -17.28 -5.86 7.42
N LEU A 73 -16.82 -4.73 6.88
CA LEU A 73 -16.77 -3.46 7.62
C LEU A 73 -18.16 -2.94 7.98
N ILE A 74 -19.18 -3.07 7.10
CA ILE A 74 -20.57 -2.71 7.43
C ILE A 74 -21.07 -3.45 8.67
N GLU A 75 -20.77 -4.74 8.76
CA GLU A 75 -21.23 -5.60 9.83
C GLU A 75 -20.52 -5.37 11.16
N ASN A 76 -19.28 -4.86 11.12
CA ASN A 76 -18.41 -4.84 12.28
C ASN A 76 -18.03 -3.43 12.78
N TYR A 77 -18.33 -2.39 12.02
CA TYR A 77 -17.97 -1.01 12.39
C TYR A 77 -19.06 -0.34 13.20
N ASP A 78 -18.67 0.25 14.33
CA ASP A 78 -19.48 1.18 15.09
C ASP A 78 -18.91 2.60 15.01
N PRO A 79 -19.75 3.66 15.03
CA PRO A 79 -19.27 5.04 14.99
C PRO A 79 -18.23 5.33 16.09
N GLY A 80 -17.03 5.75 15.67
CA GLY A 80 -15.90 6.00 16.57
C GLY A 80 -14.82 4.93 16.53
N ASP A 81 -15.05 3.79 15.89
CA ASP A 81 -14.03 2.78 15.67
C ASP A 81 -12.92 3.27 14.76
N ARG A 82 -11.72 2.72 14.95
CA ARG A 82 -10.52 3.05 14.14
C ARG A 82 -10.20 1.94 13.16
N ILE A 83 -10.26 2.25 11.87
CA ILE A 83 -9.97 1.30 10.79
C ILE A 83 -8.49 1.38 10.40
N TYR A 84 -7.84 0.22 10.45
CA TYR A 84 -6.46 -0.01 9.99
C TYR A 84 -6.52 -0.95 8.78
N VAL A 85 -5.93 -0.55 7.66
CA VAL A 85 -5.94 -1.34 6.43
C VAL A 85 -4.51 -1.66 6.02
N PHE A 86 -4.22 -2.94 5.81
CA PHE A 86 -2.92 -3.43 5.40
C PHE A 86 -3.01 -4.22 4.11
N GLY A 87 -1.93 -4.19 3.32
CA GLY A 87 -1.89 -4.98 2.10
C GLY A 87 -0.48 -5.18 1.55
N PHE A 88 -0.32 -6.20 0.69
CA PHE A 88 0.91 -6.47 -0.03
C PHE A 88 0.64 -6.66 -1.51
N SER A 89 1.51 -6.12 -2.38
CA SER A 89 1.42 -6.36 -3.83
C SER A 89 0.06 -5.91 -4.40
N ARG A 90 -0.69 -6.82 -5.03
CA ARG A 90 -2.07 -6.58 -5.48
C ARG A 90 -3.04 -6.42 -4.31
N GLY A 91 -2.80 -7.08 -3.18
CA GLY A 91 -3.54 -6.81 -1.94
C GLY A 91 -3.30 -5.41 -1.40
N ALA A 92 -2.11 -4.82 -1.60
CA ALA A 92 -1.86 -3.41 -1.33
C ALA A 92 -2.69 -2.50 -2.25
N PHE A 93 -2.84 -2.88 -3.51
CA PHE A 93 -3.73 -2.18 -4.44
C PHE A 93 -5.20 -2.30 -4.01
N THR A 94 -5.65 -3.49 -3.60
CA THR A 94 -6.99 -3.74 -3.03
C THR A 94 -7.22 -2.89 -1.77
N ALA A 95 -6.25 -2.82 -0.86
CA ALA A 95 -6.29 -2.00 0.35
C ALA A 95 -6.47 -0.51 0.04
N ARG A 96 -5.75 0.00 -0.94
CA ARG A 96 -5.88 1.40 -1.40
C ARG A 96 -7.22 1.64 -2.09
N SER A 97 -7.70 0.68 -2.87
CA SER A 97 -9.02 0.74 -3.54
C SER A 97 -10.17 0.72 -2.52
N LEU A 98 -10.07 -0.08 -1.47
CA LEU A 98 -11.02 -0.08 -0.35
C LEU A 98 -11.06 1.29 0.33
N SER A 99 -9.90 1.88 0.61
CA SER A 99 -9.81 3.23 1.18
C SER A 99 -10.40 4.27 0.23
N GLY A 100 -10.16 4.15 -1.08
CA GLY A 100 -10.76 5.00 -2.12
C GLY A 100 -12.28 4.86 -2.18
N PHE A 101 -12.78 3.63 -2.09
CA PHE A 101 -14.21 3.33 -2.10
C PHE A 101 -14.91 3.96 -0.88
N ILE A 102 -14.36 3.79 0.32
CA ILE A 102 -14.87 4.41 1.55
C ILE A 102 -14.77 5.94 1.47
N SER A 103 -13.68 6.49 0.96
CA SER A 103 -13.53 7.94 0.77
C SER A 103 -14.58 8.53 -0.18
N LYS A 104 -14.93 7.77 -1.22
CA LYS A 104 -15.89 8.20 -2.24
C LYS A 104 -17.33 8.05 -1.79
N CYS A 105 -17.66 6.88 -1.25
CA CYS A 105 -19.04 6.49 -0.99
C CYS A 105 -19.40 6.47 0.50
N GLY A 106 -18.44 6.70 1.40
CA GLY A 106 -18.65 6.46 2.84
C GLY A 106 -18.72 4.97 3.16
N LEU A 107 -19.10 4.64 4.37
CA LEU A 107 -19.49 3.30 4.79
C LEU A 107 -21.00 3.24 4.96
N LEU A 108 -21.67 2.30 4.28
CA LEU A 108 -23.12 2.11 4.42
C LEU A 108 -23.48 1.73 5.85
N LYS A 109 -24.60 2.26 6.31
CA LYS A 109 -25.22 1.81 7.57
C LYS A 109 -25.80 0.41 7.38
N PRO A 110 -25.80 -0.45 8.39
CA PRO A 110 -26.42 -1.78 8.29
C PRO A 110 -27.92 -1.70 7.94
N GLY A 111 -28.41 -2.65 7.14
CA GLY A 111 -29.83 -2.81 6.81
C GLY A 111 -30.41 -1.78 5.84
N VAL A 112 -29.60 -1.00 5.14
CA VAL A 112 -30.07 0.01 4.18
C VAL A 112 -30.47 -0.61 2.83
N PRO A 113 -31.40 0.03 2.06
CA PRO A 113 -31.91 -0.52 0.79
C PRO A 113 -31.01 -0.18 -0.41
N ILE A 114 -29.70 -0.26 -0.26
CA ILE A 114 -28.72 -0.03 -1.32
C ILE A 114 -27.85 -1.29 -1.46
N SER A 115 -27.82 -1.89 -2.62
CA SER A 115 -26.95 -3.03 -2.85
C SER A 115 -25.49 -2.60 -3.01
N LEU A 116 -24.55 -3.45 -2.58
CA LEU A 116 -23.11 -3.18 -2.72
C LEU A 116 -22.69 -3.03 -4.18
N ASN A 117 -23.32 -3.81 -5.10
CA ASN A 117 -23.05 -3.69 -6.52
C ASN A 117 -23.47 -2.33 -7.09
N GLN A 118 -24.61 -1.76 -6.65
CA GLN A 118 -25.02 -0.42 -7.04
C GLN A 118 -24.02 0.63 -6.52
N LEU A 119 -23.62 0.50 -5.25
CA LEU A 119 -22.66 1.43 -4.64
C LEU A 119 -21.29 1.32 -5.31
N TYR A 120 -20.83 0.12 -5.61
CA TYR A 120 -19.58 -0.09 -6.33
C TYR A 120 -19.65 0.42 -7.77
N GLY A 121 -20.80 0.28 -8.42
CA GLY A 121 -21.09 0.90 -9.71
C GLY A 121 -20.96 2.43 -9.68
N ARG A 122 -21.39 3.07 -8.57
CA ARG A 122 -21.14 4.50 -8.33
C ARG A 122 -19.66 4.81 -8.16
N TYR A 123 -18.94 4.02 -7.37
CA TYR A 123 -17.49 4.18 -7.21
C TYR A 123 -16.75 4.16 -8.56
N ARG A 124 -17.17 3.25 -9.45
CA ARG A 124 -16.64 3.13 -10.81
C ARG A 124 -16.82 4.36 -11.70
N LYS A 125 -17.75 5.25 -11.38
CA LYS A 125 -17.94 6.52 -12.09
C LYS A 125 -16.75 7.49 -11.89
N GLY A 126 -15.82 7.21 -10.97
CA GLY A 126 -14.64 8.02 -10.71
C GLY A 126 -15.00 9.49 -10.48
N ALA A 127 -14.32 10.42 -11.13
CA ALA A 127 -14.53 11.85 -10.95
C ALA A 127 -15.95 12.34 -11.32
N ALA A 128 -16.72 11.56 -12.08
CA ALA A 128 -18.09 11.91 -12.47
C ALA A 128 -19.11 11.81 -11.32
N ALA A 129 -18.76 11.13 -10.20
CA ALA A 129 -19.63 11.03 -9.03
C ALA A 129 -19.09 11.87 -7.87
N ASN A 130 -19.98 12.54 -7.13
CA ASN A 130 -19.63 13.31 -5.93
C ASN A 130 -19.13 12.40 -4.80
N THR A 131 -18.19 12.88 -3.98
CA THR A 131 -17.79 12.19 -2.74
C THR A 131 -18.82 12.41 -1.65
N ILE A 132 -18.93 11.45 -0.71
CA ILE A 132 -19.80 11.58 0.45
C ILE A 132 -19.55 12.88 1.24
N ARG A 133 -18.28 13.28 1.35
CA ARG A 133 -17.89 14.53 2.04
C ARG A 133 -18.40 15.77 1.31
N ALA A 134 -18.32 15.80 -0.02
CA ALA A 134 -18.85 16.91 -0.81
C ALA A 134 -20.36 17.05 -0.66
N LEU A 135 -21.08 15.94 -0.48
CA LEU A 135 -22.54 15.95 -0.34
C LEU A 135 -23.04 16.49 1.00
N LYS A 136 -22.23 16.45 2.07
CA LYS A 136 -22.66 16.87 3.43
C LYS A 136 -23.25 18.26 3.49
N ASN A 137 -22.72 19.18 2.70
CA ASN A 137 -23.10 20.60 2.74
C ASN A 137 -24.15 20.97 1.66
N HIS A 138 -24.67 19.98 0.91
CA HIS A 138 -25.67 20.23 -0.11
C HIS A 138 -27.07 19.88 0.43
N PRO A 139 -28.08 20.76 0.24
CA PRO A 139 -29.45 20.46 0.58
C PRO A 139 -29.96 19.31 -0.28
N PRO A 140 -30.70 18.33 0.31
CA PRO A 140 -31.13 17.12 -0.39
C PRO A 140 -31.94 17.38 -1.66
N ASP A 141 -32.75 18.41 -1.70
CA ASP A 141 -33.58 18.79 -2.84
C ASP A 141 -32.80 19.22 -4.08
N LYS A 142 -31.53 19.56 -3.92
CA LYS A 142 -30.60 19.91 -5.02
C LYS A 142 -29.73 18.74 -5.48
N LEU A 143 -29.86 17.58 -4.86
CA LEU A 143 -29.07 16.40 -5.15
C LEU A 143 -29.81 15.44 -6.08
N SER A 144 -29.06 14.65 -6.87
CA SER A 144 -29.63 13.49 -7.55
C SER A 144 -30.19 12.48 -6.55
N ILE A 145 -31.12 11.63 -6.95
CA ILE A 145 -31.69 10.57 -6.08
C ILE A 145 -30.56 9.68 -5.52
N GLU A 146 -29.57 9.35 -6.34
CA GLU A 146 -28.42 8.54 -5.93
C GLU A 146 -27.59 9.26 -4.84
N ASP A 147 -27.36 10.56 -5.00
CA ASP A 147 -26.64 11.38 -4.00
C ASP A 147 -27.42 11.55 -2.70
N GLN A 148 -28.76 11.72 -2.77
CA GLN A 148 -29.62 11.77 -1.60
C GLN A 148 -29.56 10.46 -0.80
N TRP A 149 -29.58 9.31 -1.49
CA TRP A 149 -29.46 8.01 -0.85
C TRP A 149 -28.10 7.86 -0.16
N LEU A 150 -27.02 8.26 -0.84
CA LEU A 150 -25.68 8.21 -0.25
C LEU A 150 -25.61 9.09 1.01
N GLN A 151 -26.10 10.33 0.95
CA GLN A 151 -26.13 11.26 2.08
C GLN A 151 -26.93 10.70 3.27
N LYS A 152 -28.04 10.02 3.00
CA LYS A 152 -28.93 9.44 4.02
C LYS A 152 -28.38 8.15 4.65
N TYR A 153 -27.81 7.28 3.83
CA TYR A 153 -27.54 5.89 4.18
C TYR A 153 -26.07 5.56 4.40
N SER A 154 -25.17 6.47 4.04
CA SER A 154 -23.73 6.29 4.27
C SER A 154 -23.20 7.19 5.38
N MET A 155 -22.11 6.73 6.00
CA MET A 155 -21.33 7.47 6.97
C MET A 155 -20.02 7.92 6.33
N ASP A 156 -19.67 9.21 6.43
CA ASP A 156 -18.33 9.68 6.07
C ASP A 156 -17.39 9.35 7.22
N ILE A 157 -16.56 8.33 7.03
CA ILE A 157 -15.64 7.82 8.03
C ILE A 157 -14.20 7.95 7.57
N PRO A 158 -13.25 8.18 8.48
CA PRO A 158 -11.83 8.16 8.14
C PRO A 158 -11.29 6.73 8.08
N ILE A 159 -10.25 6.53 7.26
CA ILE A 159 -9.33 5.41 7.40
C ILE A 159 -8.22 5.89 8.33
N PHE A 160 -8.20 5.38 9.55
CA PHE A 160 -7.30 5.84 10.59
C PHE A 160 -5.84 5.52 10.27
N PHE A 161 -5.57 4.35 9.67
CA PHE A 161 -4.24 3.91 9.31
C PHE A 161 -4.25 3.07 8.04
N GLN A 162 -3.36 3.35 7.11
CA GLN A 162 -3.11 2.54 5.92
C GLN A 162 -1.63 2.17 5.85
N GLY A 163 -1.33 0.87 5.88
CA GLY A 163 0.03 0.35 5.80
C GLY A 163 0.16 -0.65 4.66
N VAL A 164 1.03 -0.38 3.68
CA VAL A 164 1.15 -1.25 2.51
C VAL A 164 2.59 -1.61 2.20
N TYR A 165 2.78 -2.83 1.69
CA TYR A 165 4.05 -3.32 1.18
C TYR A 165 4.00 -3.36 -0.34
N ASP A 166 4.94 -2.70 -0.95
CA ASP A 166 5.30 -2.70 -2.36
C ASP A 166 4.10 -2.82 -3.30
N THR A 167 3.25 -1.78 -3.29
CA THR A 167 2.04 -1.70 -4.11
C THR A 167 2.40 -1.75 -5.58
N VAL A 168 1.92 -2.77 -6.28
CA VAL A 168 2.01 -2.86 -7.74
C VAL A 168 0.63 -2.67 -8.38
N GLY A 169 0.60 -2.14 -9.60
CA GLY A 169 -0.66 -1.88 -10.29
C GLY A 169 -1.47 -3.17 -10.54
N ALA A 170 -2.79 -3.02 -10.70
CA ALA A 170 -3.73 -4.14 -10.94
C ALA A 170 -3.37 -5.05 -12.12
N LEU A 171 -2.50 -4.60 -13.01
CA LEU A 171 -2.09 -5.27 -14.23
C LEU A 171 -0.70 -5.90 -14.18
N GLY A 172 -0.15 -6.19 -13.00
CA GLY A 172 1.12 -6.91 -12.84
C GLY A 172 1.13 -8.27 -13.55
N VAL A 173 0.88 -8.27 -14.87
CA VAL A 173 0.94 -9.45 -15.74
C VAL A 173 2.38 -9.60 -16.21
N PRO A 174 3.08 -10.69 -15.87
CA PRO A 174 4.48 -10.88 -16.22
C PRO A 174 4.75 -11.04 -17.72
N PHE A 175 3.75 -11.28 -18.52
CA PHE A 175 3.87 -11.59 -19.93
C PHE A 175 3.30 -10.50 -20.83
N GLY A 176 4.07 -9.43 -21.00
CA GLY A 176 3.99 -8.52 -22.13
C GLY A 176 2.66 -7.83 -22.38
N ASN A 177 2.66 -6.92 -23.27
CA ASN A 177 1.55 -6.22 -23.86
C ASN A 177 0.40 -7.17 -24.29
N ILE A 178 -0.47 -7.54 -23.36
CA ILE A 178 -1.80 -7.98 -23.75
C ILE A 178 -2.61 -6.70 -23.92
N PRO A 179 -2.85 -6.23 -25.16
CA PRO A 179 -3.41 -4.89 -25.43
C PRO A 179 -4.86 -4.73 -25.00
N ILE A 180 -5.50 -5.79 -24.49
CA ILE A 180 -6.96 -5.92 -24.45
C ILE A 180 -7.54 -5.82 -23.03
N ILE A 181 -6.72 -5.95 -21.97
CA ILE A 181 -7.23 -5.68 -20.62
C ILE A 181 -6.70 -4.31 -20.23
N SER A 182 -7.43 -3.30 -20.68
CA SER A 182 -6.97 -1.94 -20.67
C SER A 182 -6.76 -1.37 -19.26
N ARG A 183 -5.68 -0.64 -19.08
CA ARG A 183 -5.49 0.31 -17.95
C ARG A 183 -6.76 1.14 -17.69
N SER A 184 -7.59 1.37 -18.72
CA SER A 184 -8.85 2.10 -18.63
C SER A 184 -9.90 1.39 -17.77
N LYS A 185 -9.92 0.06 -17.71
CA LYS A 185 -10.92 -0.69 -16.90
C LYS A 185 -10.74 -0.45 -15.39
N TYR A 186 -9.52 -0.19 -14.94
CA TYR A 186 -9.19 0.00 -13.53
C TYR A 186 -8.70 1.43 -13.21
N SER A 187 -8.77 2.35 -14.16
CA SER A 187 -8.41 3.76 -13.95
C SER A 187 -9.31 4.47 -12.93
N PHE A 188 -10.49 3.93 -12.64
CA PHE A 188 -11.39 4.42 -11.61
C PHE A 188 -10.95 4.01 -10.18
N LEU A 189 -10.13 2.95 -10.06
CA LEU A 189 -9.56 2.54 -8.78
C LEU A 189 -8.51 3.57 -8.38
N GLU A 190 -8.98 4.57 -7.68
CA GLU A 190 -8.18 5.69 -7.24
C GLU A 190 -7.27 5.23 -6.09
N THR A 191 -6.00 4.95 -6.41
CA THR A 191 -4.99 4.54 -5.45
C THR A 191 -4.23 5.71 -4.82
N ASP A 192 -4.62 6.95 -5.15
CA ASP A 192 -4.05 8.15 -4.57
C ASP A 192 -4.35 8.24 -3.06
N LEU A 193 -3.47 8.93 -2.36
CA LEU A 193 -3.69 9.20 -0.95
C LEU A 193 -4.87 10.15 -0.78
N ARG A 194 -5.88 9.71 -0.04
CA ARG A 194 -7.09 10.49 0.18
C ARG A 194 -7.01 11.35 1.44
N ILE A 195 -7.77 12.43 1.45
CA ILE A 195 -7.85 13.33 2.60
C ILE A 195 -8.40 12.62 3.85
N ASN A 196 -9.22 11.59 3.68
CA ASN A 196 -9.75 10.79 4.79
C ASN A 196 -8.80 9.69 5.28
N ASN A 197 -7.61 9.52 4.68
CA ASN A 197 -6.55 8.68 5.24
C ASN A 197 -5.77 9.52 6.26
N ASP A 198 -5.94 9.24 7.54
CA ASP A 198 -5.26 10.01 8.58
C ASP A 198 -3.76 9.71 8.58
N ARG A 199 -3.39 8.44 8.40
CA ARG A 199 -2.00 7.98 8.37
C ARG A 199 -1.79 6.96 7.26
N ALA A 200 -0.65 7.06 6.55
CA ALA A 200 -0.36 6.20 5.42
C ALA A 200 1.14 5.90 5.31
N TYR A 201 1.48 4.61 5.28
CA TYR A 201 2.86 4.11 5.25
C TYR A 201 3.04 3.08 4.15
N HIS A 202 4.07 3.25 3.32
CA HIS A 202 4.36 2.38 2.18
C HIS A 202 5.81 1.90 2.25
N ALA A 203 6.03 0.61 2.45
CA ALA A 203 7.34 -0.02 2.34
C ALA A 203 7.59 -0.43 0.88
N MET A 204 8.72 -0.03 0.30
CA MET A 204 9.02 -0.22 -1.13
C MET A 204 10.34 -0.95 -1.33
N ALA A 205 10.40 -1.79 -2.36
CA ALA A 205 11.57 -2.59 -2.73
C ALA A 205 12.50 -1.79 -3.65
N ILE A 206 13.78 -1.65 -3.27
CA ILE A 206 14.75 -0.89 -4.08
C ILE A 206 15.32 -1.75 -5.23
N ASP A 207 15.41 -3.07 -5.03
CA ASP A 207 16.06 -4.03 -5.93
C ASP A 207 15.07 -4.85 -6.76
N GLU A 208 13.83 -4.38 -6.94
CA GLU A 208 12.88 -5.02 -7.85
C GLU A 208 13.15 -4.58 -9.29
N HIS A 209 13.54 -5.54 -10.12
CA HIS A 209 13.98 -5.30 -11.50
C HIS A 209 12.96 -5.68 -12.58
N ARG A 210 11.77 -6.11 -12.20
CA ARG A 210 10.70 -6.40 -13.15
C ARG A 210 9.88 -5.14 -13.42
N GLU A 211 9.86 -4.68 -14.67
CA GLU A 211 9.06 -3.51 -15.09
C GLU A 211 7.56 -3.68 -14.79
N ALA A 212 7.05 -4.91 -14.92
CA ALA A 212 5.66 -5.23 -14.58
C ALA A 212 5.32 -5.03 -13.10
N PHE A 213 6.34 -4.91 -12.24
CA PHE A 213 6.25 -4.64 -10.80
C PHE A 213 6.69 -3.21 -10.46
N ALA A 214 6.58 -2.27 -11.41
CA ALA A 214 6.79 -0.86 -11.11
C ALA A 214 5.88 -0.42 -9.96
N PRO A 215 6.42 0.29 -8.93
CA PRO A 215 5.65 0.63 -7.75
C PRO A 215 4.62 1.72 -8.06
N THR A 216 3.46 1.63 -7.42
CA THR A 216 2.44 2.67 -7.47
C THR A 216 2.61 3.58 -6.27
N LEU A 217 3.38 4.65 -6.42
CA LEU A 217 3.64 5.63 -5.37
C LEU A 217 2.40 6.49 -5.06
N TRP A 218 2.29 7.00 -3.85
CA TRP A 218 1.38 8.12 -3.57
C TRP A 218 1.99 9.40 -4.10
N THR A 219 1.17 10.14 -4.84
CA THR A 219 1.54 11.38 -5.49
C THR A 219 0.58 12.52 -5.12
N LYS A 220 1.01 13.75 -5.32
CA LYS A 220 0.17 14.94 -5.26
C LYS A 220 0.31 15.73 -6.56
N THR A 221 -0.76 16.41 -6.95
CA THR A 221 -0.73 17.40 -8.05
C THR A 221 -0.43 18.76 -7.44
N VAL A 222 0.71 19.35 -7.79
CA VAL A 222 1.21 20.56 -7.12
C VAL A 222 0.22 21.71 -7.23
N GLU A 223 -0.35 21.92 -8.42
CA GLU A 223 -1.24 23.06 -8.70
C GLU A 223 -2.60 22.92 -8.01
N ARG A 224 -3.09 21.69 -7.84
CA ARG A 224 -4.37 21.41 -7.18
C ARG A 224 -4.24 21.36 -5.68
N ASP A 225 -3.14 20.79 -5.19
CA ASP A 225 -3.01 20.36 -3.80
C ASP A 225 -2.24 21.39 -2.96
N ALA A 226 -1.63 22.40 -3.58
CA ALA A 226 -0.91 23.47 -2.88
C ALA A 226 -1.81 24.29 -1.94
N GLU A 227 -3.08 24.49 -2.32
CA GLU A 227 -4.06 25.23 -1.50
C GLU A 227 -4.89 24.31 -0.58
N THR A 228 -5.03 23.04 -0.95
CA THR A 228 -6.00 22.12 -0.31
C THR A 228 -5.32 21.13 0.65
N TYR A 229 -4.04 20.85 0.46
CA TYR A 229 -3.30 19.88 1.27
C TYR A 229 -2.05 20.52 1.85
N ALA A 230 -2.11 20.86 3.13
CA ALA A 230 -0.90 21.10 3.91
C ALA A 230 0.05 19.92 3.75
N ALA A 231 1.35 20.19 3.65
CA ALA A 231 2.38 19.14 3.62
C ALA A 231 2.17 18.22 4.82
N ARG A 232 1.91 16.94 4.58
CA ARG A 232 1.71 15.97 5.66
C ARG A 232 3.07 15.58 6.22
N PRO A 233 3.26 15.61 7.54
CA PRO A 233 4.54 15.26 8.15
C PRO A 233 4.83 13.76 8.04
N LEU A 234 6.10 13.35 8.19
CA LEU A 234 6.56 11.96 8.07
C LEU A 234 5.94 11.01 9.10
N ASP A 235 5.49 11.53 10.24
CA ASP A 235 4.77 10.75 11.23
C ASP A 235 3.31 10.46 10.85
N GLN A 236 2.83 11.06 9.77
CA GLN A 236 1.51 10.79 9.21
C GLN A 236 1.59 10.06 7.86
N VAL A 237 2.51 10.45 6.99
CA VAL A 237 2.66 9.85 5.65
C VAL A 237 4.13 9.62 5.36
N GLU A 238 4.48 8.39 5.00
CA GLU A 238 5.85 8.04 4.63
C GLU A 238 5.87 6.90 3.61
N GLN A 239 6.70 7.02 2.58
CA GLN A 239 6.98 6.00 1.59
C GLN A 239 8.47 5.66 1.69
N ARG A 240 8.80 4.48 2.23
CA ARG A 240 10.18 4.12 2.59
C ARG A 240 10.73 3.00 1.73
N TRP A 241 11.91 3.25 1.16
CA TRP A 241 12.68 2.29 0.38
C TRP A 241 13.51 1.38 1.27
N PHE A 242 13.41 0.06 1.03
CA PHE A 242 14.16 -0.99 1.73
C PHE A 242 14.97 -1.83 0.74
N VAL A 243 16.02 -2.48 1.25
CA VAL A 243 16.82 -3.46 0.52
C VAL A 243 15.94 -4.64 0.10
N GLY A 244 16.16 -5.14 -1.12
CA GLY A 244 15.55 -6.36 -1.63
C GLY A 244 14.55 -6.16 -2.76
N ALA A 245 14.13 -7.27 -3.36
CA ALA A 245 13.09 -7.35 -4.37
C ALA A 245 11.69 -7.34 -3.73
N HIS A 246 10.66 -7.39 -4.54
CA HIS A 246 9.25 -7.32 -4.15
C HIS A 246 8.87 -8.16 -2.92
N ALA A 247 9.20 -9.45 -2.94
CA ALA A 247 8.89 -10.35 -1.82
C ALA A 247 9.96 -10.36 -0.72
N ASP A 248 11.14 -9.74 -0.92
CA ASP A 248 12.06 -9.42 0.17
C ASP A 248 11.53 -8.29 1.05
N VAL A 249 10.63 -7.47 0.52
CA VAL A 249 9.94 -6.40 1.28
C VAL A 249 8.58 -6.84 1.79
N GLY A 250 7.81 -7.53 0.97
CA GLY A 250 6.46 -7.97 1.32
C GLY A 250 6.36 -9.34 2.01
N GLY A 251 7.47 -10.08 2.07
CA GLY A 251 7.49 -11.48 2.53
C GLY A 251 7.06 -12.46 1.44
N GLY A 252 7.25 -13.75 1.70
CA GLY A 252 6.86 -14.82 0.78
C GLY A 252 7.99 -15.73 0.33
N TYR A 253 9.24 -15.36 0.53
CA TYR A 253 10.37 -16.26 0.31
C TYR A 253 10.65 -17.15 1.53
N GLN A 254 11.07 -18.40 1.31
CA GLN A 254 11.37 -19.35 2.38
C GLN A 254 12.48 -18.86 3.32
N ASN A 255 13.49 -18.18 2.79
CA ASN A 255 14.60 -17.59 3.54
C ASN A 255 14.50 -16.06 3.58
N GLY A 256 13.30 -15.52 3.70
CA GLY A 256 12.99 -14.10 3.59
C GLY A 256 13.38 -13.27 4.83
N LEU A 257 14.63 -13.34 5.29
CA LEU A 257 15.08 -12.56 6.43
C LEU A 257 15.03 -11.05 6.18
N LEU A 258 15.33 -10.59 4.96
CA LEU A 258 15.22 -9.16 4.59
C LEU A 258 13.82 -8.60 4.89
N ALA A 259 12.77 -9.41 4.69
CA ALA A 259 11.39 -8.99 4.93
C ALA A 259 11.07 -8.64 6.39
N GLN A 260 11.94 -9.01 7.35
CA GLN A 260 11.76 -8.68 8.76
C GLN A 260 11.93 -7.18 9.03
N ILE A 261 12.83 -6.50 8.31
CA ILE A 261 13.10 -5.08 8.48
C ILE A 261 11.85 -4.24 8.16
N PRO A 262 11.25 -4.31 6.94
CA PRO A 262 10.01 -3.60 6.64
C PRO A 262 8.81 -4.08 7.48
N LEU A 263 8.75 -5.36 7.87
CA LEU A 263 7.71 -5.85 8.78
C LEU A 263 7.78 -5.12 10.12
N ARG A 264 8.95 -5.13 10.76
CA ARG A 264 9.15 -4.43 12.04
C ARG A 264 8.83 -2.94 11.93
N TRP A 265 9.31 -2.28 10.87
CA TRP A 265 9.03 -0.86 10.64
C TRP A 265 7.54 -0.57 10.57
N LEU A 266 6.77 -1.32 9.77
CA LEU A 266 5.34 -1.07 9.62
C LEU A 266 4.55 -1.45 10.87
N MET A 267 4.95 -2.51 11.58
CA MET A 267 4.37 -2.85 12.88
C MET A 267 4.59 -1.75 13.91
N GLN A 268 5.80 -1.18 14.00
CA GLN A 268 6.10 -0.06 14.90
C GLN A 268 5.25 1.17 14.57
N LYS A 269 5.07 1.51 13.27
CA LYS A 269 4.16 2.57 12.84
C LYS A 269 2.72 2.30 13.28
N ALA A 270 2.20 1.10 13.06
CA ALA A 270 0.85 0.74 13.48
C ALA A 270 0.69 0.76 15.00
N GLN A 271 1.69 0.28 15.74
CA GLN A 271 1.71 0.21 17.19
C GLN A 271 1.76 1.61 17.84
N SER A 272 2.58 2.52 17.31
CA SER A 272 2.64 3.91 17.77
C SER A 272 1.30 4.66 17.57
N HIS A 273 0.45 4.14 16.70
CA HIS A 273 -0.91 4.64 16.46
C HIS A 273 -2.00 3.77 17.11
N GLY A 274 -1.61 2.88 18.02
CA GLY A 274 -2.53 2.20 18.92
C GLY A 274 -2.96 0.78 18.51
N LEU A 275 -2.49 0.22 17.39
CA LEU A 275 -2.74 -1.19 17.08
C LEU A 275 -1.93 -2.09 18.03
N ILE A 276 -2.55 -3.12 18.57
CA ILE A 276 -1.92 -4.00 19.57
C ILE A 276 -1.47 -5.30 18.91
N PHE A 277 -0.21 -5.68 19.17
CA PHE A 277 0.36 -6.95 18.78
C PHE A 277 0.70 -7.80 19.98
N LYS A 278 0.64 -9.12 19.84
CA LYS A 278 0.95 -10.12 20.89
C LYS A 278 2.44 -10.20 21.17
N ALA A 279 3.28 -9.89 20.17
CA ALA A 279 4.73 -9.93 20.24
C ALA A 279 5.36 -8.92 19.27
N SER A 280 6.61 -8.57 19.55
CA SER A 280 7.47 -7.78 18.63
C SER A 280 8.13 -8.71 17.59
N VAL A 281 8.65 -8.11 16.55
CA VAL A 281 9.59 -8.76 15.62
C VAL A 281 10.99 -8.32 15.99
N ASP A 282 11.80 -9.27 16.44
CA ASP A 282 13.18 -8.98 16.79
C ASP A 282 14.06 -8.98 15.55
N ILE A 283 15.01 -8.07 15.52
CA ILE A 283 16.04 -7.92 14.48
C ILE A 283 17.39 -7.94 15.19
N ASP A 284 18.24 -8.89 14.83
CA ASP A 284 19.58 -9.06 15.43
C ASP A 284 20.71 -8.47 14.55
N GLY A 285 20.36 -7.92 13.38
CA GLY A 285 21.29 -7.31 12.44
C GLY A 285 21.75 -8.24 11.32
N ASN A 286 21.48 -9.53 11.38
CA ASN A 286 21.83 -10.49 10.34
C ASN A 286 20.87 -10.39 9.14
N GLU A 287 19.67 -9.89 9.35
CA GLU A 287 18.64 -9.75 8.32
C GLU A 287 19.15 -8.91 7.13
N ASN A 288 19.86 -7.83 7.43
CA ASN A 288 20.38 -6.95 6.39
C ASN A 288 21.49 -7.58 5.53
N GLN A 289 22.09 -8.68 6.00
CA GLN A 289 23.10 -9.46 5.26
C GLN A 289 22.50 -10.61 4.46
N ALA A 290 21.22 -10.90 4.62
CA ALA A 290 20.56 -11.97 3.91
C ALA A 290 20.62 -11.77 2.38
N PRO A 291 20.67 -12.84 1.58
CA PRO A 291 20.69 -12.74 0.13
C PRO A 291 19.48 -11.99 -0.43
N ILE A 292 19.71 -11.12 -1.40
CA ILE A 292 18.64 -10.49 -2.19
C ILE A 292 18.21 -11.50 -3.26
N HIS A 293 16.90 -11.73 -3.38
CA HIS A 293 16.36 -12.64 -4.37
C HIS A 293 16.28 -11.96 -5.74
N ASP A 294 16.91 -12.58 -6.74
CA ASP A 294 16.82 -12.11 -8.13
C ASP A 294 15.50 -12.58 -8.78
N SER A 295 14.43 -11.85 -8.48
CA SER A 295 13.10 -12.12 -9.02
C SER A 295 13.02 -11.93 -10.54
N PHE A 296 13.85 -11.06 -11.11
CA PHE A 296 13.93 -10.85 -12.57
C PHE A 296 14.54 -12.06 -13.29
N ALA A 297 15.59 -12.65 -12.72
CA ALA A 297 16.24 -13.84 -13.30
C ALA A 297 15.39 -15.11 -13.12
N THR A 298 14.69 -15.25 -12.00
CA THR A 298 14.01 -16.51 -11.65
C THR A 298 12.57 -16.59 -12.13
N MET A 299 11.95 -15.48 -12.48
CA MET A 299 10.54 -15.43 -12.90
C MET A 299 10.28 -16.32 -14.11
N ALA A 300 9.28 -17.20 -13.98
CA ALA A 300 8.88 -18.15 -15.03
C ALA A 300 10.06 -18.97 -15.57
N GLY A 301 10.97 -19.41 -14.68
CA GLY A 301 12.14 -20.20 -15.08
C GLY A 301 13.11 -19.43 -15.97
N GLY A 302 13.18 -18.09 -15.86
CA GLY A 302 14.04 -17.23 -16.66
C GLY A 302 13.43 -16.72 -17.98
N LEU A 303 12.23 -17.17 -18.34
CA LEU A 303 11.58 -16.74 -19.58
C LEU A 303 11.32 -15.23 -19.60
N TYR A 304 10.93 -14.65 -18.46
CA TYR A 304 10.70 -13.20 -18.36
C TYR A 304 11.95 -12.39 -18.70
N ARG A 305 13.12 -12.79 -18.17
CA ARG A 305 14.41 -12.16 -18.44
C ARG A 305 14.77 -12.23 -19.93
N ALA A 306 14.53 -13.37 -20.58
CA ALA A 306 14.77 -13.54 -22.02
C ALA A 306 13.87 -12.63 -22.87
N LEU A 307 12.57 -12.54 -22.54
CA LEU A 307 11.62 -11.66 -23.23
C LEU A 307 11.95 -10.18 -23.08
N LYS A 308 12.58 -9.77 -21.98
CA LYS A 308 13.07 -8.41 -21.74
C LYS A 308 14.49 -8.16 -22.26
N LEU A 309 15.01 -9.04 -23.12
CA LEU A 309 16.34 -8.93 -23.72
C LEU A 309 17.45 -8.70 -22.69
N TRP A 310 17.33 -9.33 -21.51
CA TRP A 310 18.30 -9.26 -20.40
C TRP A 310 18.46 -7.87 -19.79
N ARG A 311 17.53 -6.92 -20.05
CA ARG A 311 17.58 -5.55 -19.53
C ARG A 311 16.74 -5.45 -18.26
N PRO A 312 17.36 -5.31 -17.08
CA PRO A 312 16.63 -5.06 -15.84
C PRO A 312 16.00 -3.66 -15.84
N PHE A 313 14.83 -3.55 -15.25
CA PHE A 313 14.21 -2.28 -14.91
C PHE A 313 14.80 -1.75 -13.59
N HIS A 314 15.06 -0.45 -13.52
CA HIS A 314 15.45 0.20 -12.27
C HIS A 314 14.38 1.20 -11.85
N ARG A 315 13.90 1.05 -10.64
CA ARG A 315 12.93 1.97 -10.03
C ARG A 315 13.59 3.31 -9.75
N THR A 316 12.89 4.42 -9.96
CA THR A 316 13.41 5.75 -9.66
C THR A 316 13.15 6.10 -8.20
N ILE A 317 14.17 6.55 -7.48
CA ILE A 317 14.10 7.01 -6.09
C ILE A 317 14.02 8.52 -6.10
N GLY A 318 13.17 9.12 -5.25
CA GLY A 318 13.04 10.56 -5.13
C GLY A 318 12.54 11.16 -6.45
N THR A 319 11.46 10.63 -6.99
CA THR A 319 10.96 10.99 -8.32
C THR A 319 10.78 12.49 -8.45
N ALA A 320 11.55 13.11 -9.33
CA ALA A 320 11.36 14.51 -9.74
C ALA A 320 9.92 14.70 -10.23
N ALA A 321 9.42 15.91 -10.07
CA ALA A 321 8.10 16.29 -10.53
C ALA A 321 7.89 15.93 -12.02
N VAL A 322 6.83 15.18 -12.31
CA VAL A 322 6.43 14.89 -13.69
C VAL A 322 5.49 15.99 -14.15
N VAL A 323 5.91 16.73 -15.16
CA VAL A 323 5.08 17.77 -15.78
C VAL A 323 4.32 17.16 -16.95
N SER A 324 2.99 17.20 -16.89
CA SER A 324 2.10 16.79 -17.98
C SER A 324 1.12 17.92 -18.30
N GLY A 325 1.39 18.64 -19.36
CA GLY A 325 0.66 19.88 -19.69
C GLY A 325 0.84 20.95 -18.60
N ALA A 326 -0.27 21.46 -18.06
CA ALA A 326 -0.26 22.43 -16.95
C ALA A 326 -0.22 21.80 -15.56
N LYS A 327 -0.03 20.47 -15.44
CA LYS A 327 -0.06 19.76 -14.17
C LYS A 327 1.31 19.17 -13.82
N THR A 328 1.76 19.46 -12.64
CA THR A 328 2.98 18.88 -12.05
C THR A 328 2.60 17.87 -10.97
N THR A 329 3.03 16.64 -11.13
CA THR A 329 2.79 15.56 -10.14
C THR A 329 4.10 15.21 -9.46
N THR A 330 4.13 15.23 -8.13
CA THR A 330 5.28 14.81 -7.32
C THR A 330 4.88 13.68 -6.38
N THR A 331 5.86 12.90 -5.95
CA THR A 331 5.67 11.90 -4.90
C THR A 331 5.56 12.57 -3.51
N ILE A 332 5.02 11.83 -2.55
CA ILE A 332 4.79 12.33 -1.19
C ILE A 332 5.78 11.64 -0.24
N ASN A 333 6.64 12.42 0.44
CA ASN A 333 7.47 11.99 1.56
C ASN A 333 8.21 10.66 1.33
N GLU A 334 8.97 10.56 0.25
CA GLU A 334 9.86 9.42 0.03
C GLU A 334 11.05 9.48 1.00
N THR A 335 11.39 8.32 1.57
CA THR A 335 12.57 8.14 2.43
C THR A 335 13.36 6.90 2.02
N ILE A 336 14.64 6.85 2.36
CA ILE A 336 15.48 5.67 2.19
C ILE A 336 15.84 5.16 3.57
N ASP A 337 15.65 3.87 3.81
CA ASP A 337 15.94 3.25 5.11
C ASP A 337 17.43 3.17 5.38
N ALA A 338 17.83 3.31 6.64
CA ALA A 338 19.24 3.23 7.08
C ALA A 338 19.88 1.90 6.67
N SER A 339 19.13 0.80 6.65
CA SER A 339 19.60 -0.52 6.24
C SER A 339 20.16 -0.57 4.83
N VAL A 340 19.67 0.29 3.92
CA VAL A 340 20.18 0.42 2.54
C VAL A 340 21.62 0.92 2.55
N PHE A 341 21.91 1.94 3.36
CA PHE A 341 23.25 2.52 3.49
C PHE A 341 24.19 1.61 4.29
N ASP A 342 23.68 0.91 5.30
CA ASP A 342 24.44 -0.08 6.04
C ASP A 342 24.89 -1.23 5.12
N ARG A 343 23.99 -1.74 4.29
CA ARG A 343 24.34 -2.78 3.32
C ARG A 343 25.35 -2.29 2.28
N TRP A 344 25.18 -1.07 1.77
CA TRP A 344 26.14 -0.48 0.84
C TRP A 344 27.56 -0.47 1.40
N ARG A 345 27.73 -0.12 2.71
CA ARG A 345 29.04 -0.09 3.37
C ARG A 345 29.61 -1.48 3.65
N GLN A 346 28.75 -2.44 3.99
CA GLN A 346 29.17 -3.77 4.45
C GLN A 346 29.40 -4.75 3.30
N ASP A 347 28.71 -4.57 2.18
CA ASP A 347 28.77 -5.44 1.00
C ASP A 347 29.23 -4.64 -0.22
N SER A 348 30.50 -4.82 -0.60
CA SER A 348 31.06 -4.13 -1.77
C SER A 348 30.40 -4.52 -3.10
N ALA A 349 29.70 -5.65 -3.17
CA ALA A 349 28.94 -6.07 -4.33
C ALA A 349 27.56 -5.41 -4.42
N TYR A 350 27.04 -4.87 -3.33
CA TYR A 350 25.74 -4.19 -3.31
C TYR A 350 25.88 -2.75 -3.80
N ARG A 351 25.63 -2.55 -5.10
CA ARG A 351 25.75 -1.23 -5.76
C ARG A 351 24.53 -1.02 -6.69
N PRO A 352 23.29 -0.87 -6.13
CA PRO A 352 22.11 -0.67 -6.95
C PRO A 352 22.20 0.62 -7.76
N ALA A 353 21.95 0.51 -9.07
CA ALA A 353 22.13 1.62 -10.02
C ALA A 353 21.18 2.81 -9.72
N ASN A 354 19.98 2.54 -9.24
CA ASN A 354 19.02 3.57 -8.86
C ASN A 354 19.45 4.35 -7.61
N LEU A 355 20.06 3.70 -6.63
CA LEU A 355 20.63 4.36 -5.45
C LEU A 355 21.85 5.22 -5.84
N ALA A 356 22.72 4.70 -6.71
CA ALA A 356 23.84 5.47 -7.23
C ALA A 356 23.40 6.70 -8.03
N ALA A 357 22.39 6.54 -8.89
CA ALA A 357 21.81 7.67 -9.64
C ALA A 357 21.16 8.71 -8.72
N TRP A 358 20.46 8.28 -7.67
CA TRP A 358 19.90 9.18 -6.66
C TRP A 358 21.00 9.96 -5.94
N ALA A 359 22.05 9.30 -5.49
CA ALA A 359 23.17 9.93 -4.79
C ALA A 359 23.89 10.94 -5.67
N GLN A 360 24.10 10.61 -6.95
CA GLN A 360 24.69 11.55 -7.91
C GLN A 360 23.80 12.78 -8.13
N ALA A 361 22.48 12.60 -8.23
CA ALA A 361 21.54 13.70 -8.44
C ALA A 361 21.50 14.67 -7.23
N HIS A 362 21.85 14.18 -6.03
CA HIS A 362 21.84 14.97 -4.79
C HIS A 362 23.25 15.35 -4.31
N ASP A 363 24.28 15.13 -5.11
CA ASP A 363 25.69 15.37 -4.77
C ASP A 363 26.06 14.79 -3.38
N THR A 364 25.66 13.54 -3.13
CA THR A 364 25.72 12.91 -1.82
C THR A 364 26.64 11.70 -1.83
N ASP A 365 27.50 11.61 -0.81
CA ASP A 365 28.29 10.43 -0.52
C ASP A 365 27.50 9.42 0.32
N ILE A 366 27.09 8.31 -0.28
CA ILE A 366 26.37 7.21 0.38
C ILE A 366 27.17 6.65 1.58
N GLU A 367 28.49 6.60 1.48
CA GLU A 367 29.37 6.11 2.55
C GLU A 367 29.26 6.94 3.84
N SER A 368 28.86 8.19 3.75
CA SER A 368 28.69 9.09 4.89
C SER A 368 27.36 8.94 5.62
N LEU A 369 26.34 8.36 4.99
CA LEU A 369 24.98 8.26 5.53
C LEU A 369 24.90 7.18 6.63
N ARG A 370 24.34 7.54 7.79
CA ARG A 370 24.22 6.65 8.98
C ARG A 370 22.79 6.46 9.48
N ALA A 371 21.84 7.21 8.94
CA ALA A 371 20.44 7.17 9.32
C ALA A 371 19.56 7.14 8.09
N SER A 372 18.29 6.79 8.24
CA SER A 372 17.30 6.97 7.19
C SER A 372 17.20 8.44 6.81
N VAL A 373 17.10 8.72 5.52
CA VAL A 373 17.05 10.08 4.98
C VAL A 373 15.83 10.28 4.09
N ARG A 374 15.41 11.53 3.94
CA ARG A 374 14.43 11.89 2.90
C ARG A 374 15.10 11.79 1.55
N ALA A 375 14.38 11.23 0.58
CA ALA A 375 14.91 11.06 -0.76
C ALA A 375 14.93 12.39 -1.56
N ASP A 376 14.17 13.38 -1.11
CA ASP A 376 14.01 14.68 -1.76
C ASP A 376 14.88 15.81 -1.15
N ASP A 377 15.33 15.69 0.11
CA ASP A 377 16.08 16.78 0.78
C ASP A 377 17.25 16.34 1.68
N LEU A 378 17.59 15.08 1.73
CA LEU A 378 18.67 14.49 2.55
C LEU A 378 18.57 14.76 4.07
N THR A 379 17.44 15.21 4.56
CA THR A 379 17.23 15.41 5.99
C THR A 379 17.15 14.05 6.69
N ALA A 380 17.90 13.89 7.78
CA ALA A 380 17.82 12.66 8.58
C ALA A 380 16.41 12.47 9.15
N VAL A 381 15.86 11.28 8.98
CA VAL A 381 14.58 10.91 9.59
C VAL A 381 14.84 10.43 11.01
N PRO A 382 14.22 11.05 12.03
CA PRO A 382 14.39 10.60 13.39
C PRO A 382 14.01 9.11 13.51
N LEU A 383 14.88 8.34 14.15
CA LEU A 383 14.51 6.96 14.53
C LEU A 383 13.31 7.06 15.48
N PRO A 384 12.30 6.17 15.35
CA PRO A 384 11.27 6.09 16.36
C PRO A 384 11.94 5.82 17.69
N THR A 385 11.73 6.69 18.67
CA THR A 385 12.12 6.43 20.05
C THR A 385 11.52 5.09 20.43
N ALA A 386 12.35 4.14 20.85
CA ALA A 386 11.88 2.87 21.37
C ALA A 386 10.80 3.19 22.39
N ALA A 387 9.57 2.68 22.16
CA ALA A 387 8.53 2.82 23.16
C ALA A 387 9.08 2.24 24.45
N ALA A 388 9.10 3.06 25.52
CA ALA A 388 9.47 2.57 26.82
C ALA A 388 8.62 1.32 27.11
N PRO A 389 9.22 0.23 27.67
CA PRO A 389 8.44 -0.92 28.03
C PRO A 389 7.35 -0.45 28.99
N THR A 390 6.10 -0.60 28.60
CA THR A 390 4.97 -0.41 29.50
C THR A 390 5.10 -1.46 30.58
N ALA A 391 5.38 -0.98 31.81
CA ALA A 391 5.44 -1.79 33.01
C ALA A 391 4.11 -2.47 33.30
#